data_05707204b8377023bf6209e82643f238
#
_entry.id   05707204b8377023bf6209e82643f238
#
_cell.length_a   1.000
_cell.length_b   1.000
_cell.length_c   1.000
_cell.angle_alpha   90.00
_cell.angle_beta   90.00
_cell.angle_gamma   90.00
#
_symmetry.space_group_name_H-M   'P 1'
#
loop_
_entity.id
_entity.type
_entity.pdbx_description
1 polymer ?
#
loop_
_entity_poly.entity_id
_entity_poly.type
_entity_poly.pdbx_seq_one_letter_code
_entity_poly.pdbx_strand_id
1 'polypeptide(L)'
;MSAGSVALVVPEDIRIPSWDLYEVSIPCTVFGKPQPDLAEPWYDLRMCGDGTSVEGRQGDEPAGSGLQLRSRYGLADLAGADTVIVTSVPDACVEDGAPVPGELVDALRHAYDGGSRMVSLCTGAFALAAAGLLDGRRATAHWMHTAQLAERYPKVRVDDSVLYVDDGDVLTSAGLTAGLDLCLHLVRRDLGAHVANQLARRMVVPAHRPGGQAQFIDHSVPATDARGLGPVLAWALENLHRPLTVEDLARRAALSPRTFYRRLREATGVTPLQWLLNQRIGQAQGLLESTSLPLEKVAERSGLGTANNLRHHFLKQVGVSPTDYRRTFPAAGGERPHGT
;
A
#
# COMPACT_ATOMS: atom_id res chain seq x y z
N MET A 1 -14.55 3.44 26.35
CA MET A 1 -14.06 2.19 25.70
C MET A 1 -12.53 2.27 25.74
N SER A 2 -11.85 1.22 26.19
CA SER A 2 -10.39 1.18 26.16
C SER A 2 -9.92 1.04 24.70
N ALA A 3 -8.90 1.77 24.30
CA ALA A 3 -8.33 1.68 22.97
C ALA A 3 -7.59 0.34 22.72
N GLY A 4 -7.32 -0.43 23.78
CA GLY A 4 -6.66 -1.73 23.71
C GLY A 4 -5.12 -1.65 23.63
N SER A 5 -4.50 -2.82 23.63
CA SER A 5 -3.06 -3.00 23.50
C SER A 5 -2.67 -3.34 22.07
N VAL A 6 -1.52 -2.81 21.62
CA VAL A 6 -0.97 -3.05 20.28
C VAL A 6 0.45 -3.59 20.44
N ALA A 7 0.70 -4.80 19.96
CA ALA A 7 2.04 -5.36 19.85
C ALA A 7 2.54 -5.18 18.40
N LEU A 8 3.63 -4.45 18.23
CA LEU A 8 4.26 -4.19 16.94
C LEU A 8 5.51 -5.06 16.81
N VAL A 9 5.48 -6.01 15.88
CA VAL A 9 6.66 -6.79 15.52
C VAL A 9 7.62 -5.92 14.72
N VAL A 10 8.85 -5.78 15.21
CA VAL A 10 9.89 -4.98 14.56
C VAL A 10 11.10 -5.85 14.26
N PRO A 11 11.73 -5.69 13.09
CA PRO A 11 12.99 -6.36 12.81
C PRO A 11 14.08 -5.85 13.76
N GLU A 12 14.81 -6.75 14.37
CA GLU A 12 15.96 -6.43 15.21
C GLU A 12 17.28 -6.37 14.43
N ASP A 13 17.26 -6.77 13.15
CA ASP A 13 18.43 -6.67 12.30
C ASP A 13 18.77 -5.20 12.01
N ILE A 14 20.02 -4.91 12.22
CA ILE A 14 20.62 -3.57 12.40
C ILE A 14 20.62 -2.73 11.12
N ARG A 15 20.38 -3.33 9.98
CA ARG A 15 20.42 -2.68 8.68
C ARG A 15 19.00 -2.38 8.17
N ILE A 16 18.24 -1.70 9.03
CA ILE A 16 16.86 -1.36 8.66
C ILE A 16 16.93 -0.49 7.40
N PRO A 17 16.48 -0.98 6.25
CA PRO A 17 16.31 -0.16 5.07
C PRO A 17 15.46 1.06 5.43
N SER A 18 15.65 2.17 4.75
CA SER A 18 14.88 3.40 5.03
C SER A 18 13.36 3.17 4.97
N TRP A 19 12.93 2.20 4.18
CA TRP A 19 11.54 1.80 4.01
C TRP A 19 10.97 1.14 5.26
N ASP A 20 11.69 0.20 5.87
CA ASP A 20 11.24 -0.48 7.09
C ASP A 20 11.19 0.47 8.28
N LEU A 21 12.13 1.42 8.36
CA LEU A 21 12.08 2.46 9.37
C LEU A 21 10.80 3.31 9.25
N TYR A 22 10.42 3.66 8.02
CA TYR A 22 9.18 4.37 7.77
C TYR A 22 7.96 3.52 8.18
N GLU A 23 7.94 2.24 7.81
CA GLU A 23 6.87 1.30 8.17
C GLU A 23 6.69 1.15 9.70
N VAL A 24 7.79 1.01 10.44
CA VAL A 24 7.77 0.96 11.92
C VAL A 24 7.30 2.28 12.52
N SER A 25 7.70 3.42 11.94
CA SER A 25 7.35 4.76 12.46
C SER A 25 5.85 5.05 12.40
N ILE A 26 5.12 4.45 11.47
CA ILE A 26 3.69 4.67 11.27
C ILE A 26 2.88 4.19 12.49
N PRO A 27 2.93 2.89 12.89
CA PRO A 27 2.23 2.43 14.09
C PRO A 27 2.71 3.14 15.35
N CYS A 28 4.01 3.44 15.46
CA CYS A 28 4.55 4.19 16.59
C CYS A 28 3.92 5.59 16.70
N THR A 29 3.71 6.27 15.58
CA THR A 29 3.10 7.60 15.55
C THR A 29 1.61 7.54 15.87
N VAL A 30 0.89 6.54 15.32
CA VAL A 30 -0.56 6.39 15.50
C VAL A 30 -0.91 5.90 16.90
N PHE A 31 -0.25 4.86 17.39
CA PHE A 31 -0.64 4.17 18.62
C PHE A 31 0.24 4.52 19.83
N GLY A 32 1.52 4.86 19.60
CA GLY A 32 2.50 5.03 20.69
C GLY A 32 2.48 6.40 21.36
N LYS A 33 1.88 7.43 20.73
CA LYS A 33 1.79 8.75 21.34
C LYS A 33 0.41 8.94 21.99
N PRO A 34 0.32 9.06 23.33
CA PRO A 34 -0.96 9.32 23.98
C PRO A 34 -1.66 10.57 23.45
N GLN A 35 -2.96 10.48 23.26
CA GLN A 35 -3.84 11.55 22.78
C GLN A 35 -5.00 11.75 23.77
N PRO A 36 -4.75 12.19 25.02
CA PRO A 36 -5.74 12.19 26.10
C PRO A 36 -6.96 13.08 25.82
N ASP A 37 -6.79 14.08 24.97
CA ASP A 37 -7.89 14.96 24.52
C ASP A 37 -8.74 14.34 23.40
N LEU A 38 -8.32 13.22 22.80
CA LEU A 38 -9.08 12.46 21.80
C LEU A 38 -9.74 11.22 22.41
N ALA A 39 -8.99 10.47 23.21
CA ALA A 39 -9.48 9.31 23.94
C ALA A 39 -8.56 9.00 25.13
N GLU A 40 -9.17 8.58 26.26
CA GLU A 40 -8.46 8.15 27.46
C GLU A 40 -9.11 6.90 28.03
N PRO A 41 -8.35 5.79 28.22
CA PRO A 41 -6.92 5.64 27.85
C PRO A 41 -6.73 5.55 26.34
N TRP A 42 -5.53 5.96 25.86
CA TRP A 42 -5.04 5.69 24.52
C TRP A 42 -4.51 4.27 24.42
N TYR A 43 -4.05 3.85 23.26
CA TYR A 43 -3.46 2.53 23.06
C TYR A 43 -2.19 2.32 23.93
N ASP A 44 -1.99 1.07 24.38
CA ASP A 44 -0.73 0.62 24.97
C ASP A 44 0.11 -0.06 23.88
N LEU A 45 1.08 0.69 23.32
CA LEU A 45 1.95 0.17 22.25
C LEU A 45 3.18 -0.51 22.85
N ARG A 46 3.41 -1.77 22.47
CA ARG A 46 4.62 -2.53 22.76
C ARG A 46 5.34 -2.86 21.47
N MET A 47 6.62 -2.48 21.36
CA MET A 47 7.48 -2.89 20.25
C MET A 47 8.12 -4.21 20.65
N CYS A 48 7.91 -5.26 19.86
CA CYS A 48 8.39 -6.61 20.11
C CYS A 48 9.42 -6.98 19.04
N GLY A 49 10.63 -7.33 19.45
CA GLY A 49 11.66 -7.81 18.53
C GLY A 49 11.27 -9.14 17.89
N ASP A 50 11.64 -9.33 16.64
CA ASP A 50 11.34 -10.55 15.88
C ASP A 50 12.28 -11.73 16.19
N GLY A 51 13.21 -11.56 17.15
CA GLY A 51 14.18 -12.58 17.57
C GLY A 51 15.37 -12.73 16.62
N THR A 52 15.47 -11.94 15.57
CA THR A 52 16.64 -11.94 14.67
C THR A 52 17.78 -11.13 15.28
N SER A 53 18.42 -11.67 16.33
CA SER A 53 19.55 -10.98 16.98
C SER A 53 20.80 -11.01 16.11
N VAL A 54 21.49 -9.88 16.06
CA VAL A 54 22.67 -9.62 15.23
C VAL A 54 23.98 -9.98 15.92
N GLU A 55 23.99 -11.01 16.75
CA GLU A 55 25.26 -11.51 17.28
C GLU A 55 25.99 -12.31 16.18
N GLY A 56 26.97 -11.67 15.54
CA GLY A 56 27.99 -12.34 14.76
C GLY A 56 28.08 -12.07 13.26
N ARG A 57 27.32 -11.14 12.66
CA ARG A 57 27.54 -10.75 11.27
C ARG A 57 28.48 -9.54 11.14
N GLN A 58 29.80 -9.79 11.23
CA GLN A 58 30.82 -8.91 10.65
C GLN A 58 30.89 -9.19 9.16
N GLY A 59 30.32 -8.34 8.35
CA GLY A 59 30.44 -8.35 6.90
C GLY A 59 30.52 -6.91 6.40
N ASP A 60 31.53 -6.64 5.57
CA ASP A 60 31.80 -5.35 4.88
C ASP A 60 30.71 -5.06 3.83
N GLU A 61 29.49 -4.73 4.23
CA GLU A 61 28.53 -4.18 3.29
C GLU A 61 28.17 -2.75 3.65
N PRO A 62 28.13 -1.85 2.64
CA PRO A 62 27.87 -0.45 2.87
C PRO A 62 26.40 -0.18 3.18
N ALA A 63 26.20 0.58 4.26
CA ALA A 63 25.11 1.51 4.43
C ALA A 63 23.67 0.97 4.51
N GLY A 64 23.35 0.40 5.65
CA GLY A 64 22.07 0.72 6.28
C GLY A 64 22.14 2.11 6.92
N SER A 65 21.02 2.65 7.42
CA SER A 65 20.93 3.97 8.06
C SER A 65 21.86 4.14 9.28
N GLY A 66 22.59 3.10 9.69
CA GLY A 66 23.37 3.08 10.92
C GLY A 66 22.51 3.04 12.19
N LEU A 67 21.20 2.94 12.05
CA LEU A 67 20.27 2.89 13.16
C LEU A 67 20.08 1.44 13.64
N GLN A 68 20.18 1.25 14.94
CA GLN A 68 19.85 -0.01 15.60
C GLN A 68 18.56 0.16 16.40
N LEU A 69 17.57 -0.71 16.15
CA LEU A 69 16.40 -0.83 17.01
C LEU A 69 16.66 -1.96 18.01
N ARG A 70 16.43 -1.64 19.27
CA ARG A 70 16.48 -2.63 20.36
C ARG A 70 15.15 -2.62 21.07
N SER A 71 14.47 -3.76 21.05
CA SER A 71 13.20 -3.90 21.75
C SER A 71 13.42 -4.34 23.20
N ARG A 72 12.52 -3.88 24.08
CA ARG A 72 12.40 -4.39 25.45
C ARG A 72 11.56 -5.67 25.50
N TYR A 73 10.69 -5.86 24.52
CA TYR A 73 9.74 -6.96 24.42
C TYR A 73 10.16 -7.91 23.31
N GLY A 74 9.84 -9.18 23.44
CA GLY A 74 10.11 -10.21 22.43
C GLY A 74 8.83 -10.83 21.88
N LEU A 75 8.97 -11.90 21.10
CA LEU A 75 7.85 -12.61 20.48
C LEU A 75 6.86 -13.19 21.50
N ALA A 76 7.31 -13.55 22.69
CA ALA A 76 6.42 -14.04 23.75
C ALA A 76 5.43 -12.98 24.24
N ASP A 77 5.76 -11.68 24.09
CA ASP A 77 4.93 -10.56 24.51
C ASP A 77 3.81 -10.22 23.49
N LEU A 78 3.74 -10.93 22.36
CA LEU A 78 2.62 -10.84 21.42
C LEU A 78 1.35 -11.46 22.02
N ALA A 79 1.51 -12.45 22.86
CA ALA A 79 0.39 -13.11 23.53
C ALA A 79 -0.37 -12.12 24.44
N GLY A 80 -1.70 -12.08 24.28
CA GLY A 80 -2.58 -11.22 25.06
C GLY A 80 -2.64 -9.76 24.62
N ALA A 81 -1.99 -9.39 23.51
CA ALA A 81 -2.24 -8.11 22.85
C ALA A 81 -3.59 -8.15 22.12
N ASP A 82 -4.37 -7.05 22.19
CA ASP A 82 -5.63 -6.94 21.44
C ASP A 82 -5.39 -6.88 19.93
N THR A 83 -4.26 -6.31 19.52
CA THR A 83 -3.86 -6.21 18.10
C THR A 83 -2.36 -6.51 17.97
N VAL A 84 -2.01 -7.36 17.00
CA VAL A 84 -0.62 -7.64 16.60
C VAL A 84 -0.41 -7.08 15.20
N ILE A 85 0.61 -6.26 15.02
CA ILE A 85 0.99 -5.66 13.73
C ILE A 85 2.35 -6.19 13.32
N VAL A 86 2.46 -6.76 12.12
CA VAL A 86 3.72 -7.17 11.51
C VAL A 86 4.02 -6.22 10.36
N THR A 87 5.16 -5.50 10.41
CA THR A 87 5.51 -4.52 9.38
C THR A 87 6.18 -5.17 8.17
N SER A 88 7.23 -5.92 8.40
CA SER A 88 8.04 -6.55 7.36
C SER A 88 8.55 -7.93 7.80
N VAL A 89 9.08 -8.66 6.84
CA VAL A 89 9.90 -9.84 7.03
C VAL A 89 11.24 -9.64 6.32
N PRO A 90 12.32 -10.36 6.67
CA PRO A 90 13.59 -10.28 5.97
C PRO A 90 13.45 -10.44 4.45
N ASP A 91 14.20 -9.65 3.66
CA ASP A 91 14.14 -9.67 2.19
C ASP A 91 14.34 -11.08 1.62
N ALA A 92 15.23 -11.88 2.21
CA ALA A 92 15.42 -13.28 1.82
C ALA A 92 14.14 -14.12 1.89
N CYS A 93 13.20 -13.77 2.79
CA CYS A 93 11.91 -14.44 2.87
C CYS A 93 10.98 -14.07 1.73
N VAL A 94 11.22 -12.95 1.06
CA VAL A 94 10.42 -12.45 -0.06
C VAL A 94 11.07 -12.79 -1.39
N GLU A 95 12.33 -12.41 -1.55
CA GLU A 95 13.06 -12.46 -2.83
C GLU A 95 13.66 -13.84 -3.10
N ASP A 96 14.32 -14.44 -2.10
CA ASP A 96 15.06 -15.70 -2.26
C ASP A 96 14.24 -16.95 -1.90
N GLY A 97 13.01 -16.76 -1.43
CA GLY A 97 12.15 -17.87 -1.04
C GLY A 97 12.52 -18.52 0.30
N ALA A 98 13.37 -17.89 1.11
CA ALA A 98 13.68 -18.39 2.44
C ALA A 98 12.40 -18.50 3.31
N PRO A 99 12.32 -19.49 4.21
CA PRO A 99 11.18 -19.59 5.11
C PRO A 99 11.15 -18.41 6.09
N VAL A 100 9.95 -17.96 6.42
CA VAL A 100 9.75 -17.03 7.54
C VAL A 100 10.20 -17.72 8.83
N PRO A 101 10.90 -17.03 9.75
CA PRO A 101 11.38 -17.62 10.98
C PRO A 101 10.28 -18.35 11.75
N GLY A 102 10.52 -19.60 12.12
CA GLY A 102 9.51 -20.47 12.74
C GLY A 102 9.00 -19.92 14.07
N GLU A 103 9.89 -19.32 14.86
CA GLU A 103 9.51 -18.71 16.14
C GLU A 103 8.53 -17.55 15.97
N LEU A 104 8.68 -16.73 14.91
CA LEU A 104 7.72 -15.69 14.56
C LEU A 104 6.39 -16.30 14.14
N VAL A 105 6.42 -17.32 13.27
CA VAL A 105 5.21 -18.02 12.80
C VAL A 105 4.41 -18.60 13.98
N ASP A 106 5.08 -19.26 14.91
CA ASP A 106 4.42 -19.89 16.07
C ASP A 106 3.89 -18.82 17.05
N ALA A 107 4.62 -17.73 17.26
CA ALA A 107 4.16 -16.62 18.10
C ALA A 107 2.90 -15.94 17.50
N LEU A 108 2.84 -15.76 16.18
CA LEU A 108 1.68 -15.19 15.49
C LEU A 108 0.46 -16.09 15.61
N ARG A 109 0.64 -17.42 15.44
CA ARG A 109 -0.45 -18.38 15.65
C ARG A 109 -0.98 -18.35 17.08
N HIS A 110 -0.06 -18.37 18.05
CA HIS A 110 -0.45 -18.34 19.45
C HIS A 110 -1.20 -17.06 19.83
N ALA A 111 -0.77 -15.89 19.34
CA ALA A 111 -1.48 -14.64 19.55
C ALA A 111 -2.88 -14.66 18.90
N TYR A 112 -2.99 -15.16 17.67
CA TYR A 112 -4.26 -15.29 16.96
C TYR A 112 -5.24 -16.23 17.67
N ASP A 113 -4.76 -17.40 18.09
CA ASP A 113 -5.57 -18.37 18.86
C ASP A 113 -6.01 -17.79 20.21
N GLY A 114 -5.24 -16.88 20.78
CA GLY A 114 -5.57 -16.10 21.96
C GLY A 114 -6.59 -14.97 21.72
N GLY A 115 -7.04 -14.77 20.47
CA GLY A 115 -8.05 -13.78 20.10
C GLY A 115 -7.51 -12.42 19.65
N SER A 116 -6.20 -12.29 19.42
CA SER A 116 -5.61 -11.06 18.89
C SER A 116 -6.05 -10.80 17.45
N ARG A 117 -6.36 -9.55 17.13
CA ARG A 117 -6.53 -9.07 15.76
C ARG A 117 -5.17 -9.00 15.08
N MET A 118 -5.04 -9.61 13.90
CA MET A 118 -3.79 -9.68 13.17
C MET A 118 -3.76 -8.64 12.05
N VAL A 119 -2.67 -7.90 12.00
CA VAL A 119 -2.48 -6.82 11.00
C VAL A 119 -1.13 -6.97 10.33
N SER A 120 -1.08 -6.84 9.02
CA SER A 120 0.19 -6.75 8.30
C SER A 120 0.31 -5.46 7.49
N LEU A 121 1.51 -4.92 7.45
CA LEU A 121 1.91 -3.87 6.52
C LEU A 121 2.89 -4.49 5.52
N CYS A 122 2.88 -4.03 4.28
CA CYS A 122 3.88 -4.38 3.25
C CYS A 122 4.17 -5.89 3.15
N THR A 123 5.43 -6.29 3.39
CA THR A 123 5.87 -7.69 3.36
C THR A 123 5.49 -8.48 4.61
N GLY A 124 4.99 -7.85 5.66
CA GLY A 124 4.44 -8.55 6.83
C GLY A 124 3.32 -9.55 6.50
N ALA A 125 2.67 -9.40 5.34
CA ALA A 125 1.69 -10.36 4.84
C ALA A 125 2.28 -11.76 4.64
N PHE A 126 3.57 -11.88 4.34
CA PHE A 126 4.24 -13.18 4.21
C PHE A 126 4.32 -13.92 5.54
N ALA A 127 4.50 -13.20 6.66
CA ALA A 127 4.47 -13.81 7.99
C ALA A 127 3.07 -14.34 8.34
N LEU A 128 2.02 -13.55 8.07
CA LEU A 128 0.64 -14.01 8.30
C LEU A 128 0.28 -15.19 7.39
N ALA A 129 0.74 -15.19 6.14
CA ALA A 129 0.53 -16.29 5.20
C ALA A 129 1.28 -17.55 5.65
N ALA A 130 2.53 -17.45 6.09
CA ALA A 130 3.31 -18.55 6.64
C ALA A 130 2.68 -19.15 7.91
N ALA A 131 2.05 -18.30 8.72
CA ALA A 131 1.26 -18.73 9.87
C ALA A 131 -0.07 -19.41 9.49
N GLY A 132 -0.47 -19.40 8.20
CA GLY A 132 -1.73 -19.95 7.72
C GLY A 132 -2.95 -19.04 7.98
N LEU A 133 -2.73 -17.84 8.50
CA LEU A 133 -3.79 -16.92 8.91
C LEU A 133 -4.48 -16.23 7.71
N LEU A 134 -3.89 -16.32 6.51
CA LEU A 134 -4.47 -15.79 5.28
C LEU A 134 -5.15 -16.86 4.40
N ASP A 135 -5.13 -18.14 4.79
CA ASP A 135 -5.73 -19.23 4.01
C ASP A 135 -7.23 -18.99 3.76
N GLY A 136 -7.62 -18.96 2.48
CA GLY A 136 -9.01 -18.71 2.06
C GLY A 136 -9.49 -17.27 2.22
N ARG A 137 -8.67 -16.36 2.76
CA ARG A 137 -9.00 -14.95 2.97
C ARG A 137 -8.58 -14.09 1.78
N ARG A 138 -9.20 -12.92 1.64
CA ARG A 138 -8.72 -11.85 0.76
C ARG A 138 -7.63 -11.08 1.50
N ALA A 139 -6.50 -10.84 0.83
CA ALA A 139 -5.37 -10.12 1.41
C ALA A 139 -4.67 -9.26 0.36
N THR A 140 -3.89 -8.28 0.80
CA THR A 140 -2.98 -7.51 -0.05
C THR A 140 -1.61 -7.39 0.59
N ALA A 141 -0.62 -6.99 -0.21
CA ALA A 141 0.73 -6.65 0.21
C ALA A 141 1.24 -5.51 -0.69
N HIS A 142 2.48 -5.09 -0.53
CA HIS A 142 3.09 -4.14 -1.45
C HIS A 142 3.04 -4.70 -2.88
N TRP A 143 2.64 -3.87 -3.84
CA TRP A 143 2.40 -4.28 -5.24
C TRP A 143 3.58 -5.01 -5.88
N MET A 144 4.82 -4.69 -5.49
CA MET A 144 6.02 -5.37 -5.98
C MET A 144 6.08 -6.84 -5.58
N HIS A 145 5.41 -7.23 -4.50
CA HIS A 145 5.51 -8.57 -3.90
C HIS A 145 4.21 -9.37 -3.92
N THR A 146 3.12 -8.81 -4.45
CA THR A 146 1.82 -9.52 -4.51
C THR A 146 1.87 -10.76 -5.37
N ALA A 147 2.65 -10.75 -6.45
CA ALA A 147 2.84 -11.92 -7.32
C ALA A 147 3.56 -13.07 -6.58
N GLN A 148 4.65 -12.77 -5.86
CA GLN A 148 5.38 -13.74 -5.04
C GLN A 148 4.50 -14.29 -3.91
N LEU A 149 3.70 -13.43 -3.27
CA LEU A 149 2.76 -13.85 -2.22
C LEU A 149 1.74 -14.86 -2.79
N ALA A 150 1.14 -14.56 -3.93
CA ALA A 150 0.15 -15.42 -4.58
C ALA A 150 0.74 -16.76 -5.04
N GLU A 151 1.96 -16.73 -5.57
CA GLU A 151 2.68 -17.95 -6.02
C GLU A 151 3.01 -18.85 -4.84
N ARG A 152 3.55 -18.28 -3.76
CA ARG A 152 4.02 -19.06 -2.61
C ARG A 152 2.88 -19.55 -1.71
N TYR A 153 1.81 -18.78 -1.61
CA TYR A 153 0.65 -19.11 -0.77
C TYR A 153 -0.64 -19.17 -1.60
N PRO A 154 -0.83 -20.19 -2.43
CA PRO A 154 -1.93 -20.27 -3.41
C PRO A 154 -3.32 -20.33 -2.79
N LYS A 155 -3.45 -20.55 -1.49
CA LYS A 155 -4.72 -20.49 -0.79
C LYS A 155 -5.15 -19.05 -0.45
N VAL A 156 -4.24 -18.08 -0.53
CA VAL A 156 -4.53 -16.67 -0.28
C VAL A 156 -5.17 -16.04 -1.52
N ARG A 157 -6.25 -15.32 -1.34
CA ARG A 157 -6.88 -14.55 -2.42
C ARG A 157 -6.24 -13.16 -2.49
N VAL A 158 -5.07 -13.07 -3.11
CA VAL A 158 -4.31 -11.82 -3.20
C VAL A 158 -5.02 -10.81 -4.12
N ASP A 159 -5.19 -9.59 -3.63
CA ASP A 159 -5.73 -8.45 -4.37
C ASP A 159 -4.68 -7.32 -4.38
N ASP A 160 -4.02 -7.14 -5.51
CA ASP A 160 -2.97 -6.15 -5.73
C ASP A 160 -3.51 -4.74 -6.04
N SER A 161 -4.82 -4.63 -6.28
CA SER A 161 -5.46 -3.39 -6.72
C SER A 161 -5.95 -2.50 -5.59
N VAL A 162 -5.67 -2.83 -4.31
CA VAL A 162 -6.23 -2.14 -3.15
C VAL A 162 -5.14 -1.67 -2.19
N LEU A 163 -5.41 -0.59 -1.43
CA LEU A 163 -4.49 -0.07 -0.43
C LEU A 163 -4.43 -0.99 0.80
N TYR A 164 -5.59 -1.45 1.25
CA TYR A 164 -5.70 -2.41 2.36
C TYR A 164 -6.98 -3.23 2.25
N VAL A 165 -6.94 -4.39 2.88
CA VAL A 165 -8.09 -5.30 3.05
C VAL A 165 -8.39 -5.40 4.54
N ASP A 166 -9.66 -5.22 4.89
CA ASP A 166 -10.22 -5.55 6.20
C ASP A 166 -11.06 -6.83 6.04
N ASP A 167 -10.59 -7.94 6.56
CA ASP A 167 -11.28 -9.24 6.56
C ASP A 167 -11.65 -9.66 8.00
N GLY A 168 -12.13 -8.68 8.79
CA GLY A 168 -12.62 -8.90 10.15
C GLY A 168 -11.52 -8.84 11.20
N ASP A 169 -11.01 -9.98 11.60
CA ASP A 169 -9.93 -10.16 12.57
C ASP A 169 -8.52 -10.18 11.96
N VAL A 170 -8.44 -10.26 10.63
CA VAL A 170 -7.19 -10.21 9.89
C VAL A 170 -7.23 -9.06 8.87
N LEU A 171 -6.29 -8.14 8.96
CA LEU A 171 -6.20 -6.99 8.07
C LEU A 171 -4.81 -6.94 7.43
N THR A 172 -4.76 -6.57 6.16
CA THR A 172 -3.50 -6.48 5.40
C THR A 172 -3.44 -5.18 4.61
N SER A 173 -2.27 -4.61 4.44
CA SER A 173 -2.08 -3.38 3.68
C SER A 173 -0.86 -3.44 2.75
N ALA A 174 -0.92 -2.61 1.72
CA ALA A 174 0.20 -2.42 0.77
C ALA A 174 1.45 -1.79 1.41
N GLY A 175 1.36 -1.37 2.67
CA GLY A 175 2.46 -0.73 3.38
C GLY A 175 2.64 0.74 3.05
N LEU A 176 3.74 1.33 3.54
CA LEU A 176 4.05 2.74 3.40
C LEU A 176 2.83 3.64 3.76
N THR A 177 2.46 4.59 2.90
CA THR A 177 1.31 5.46 3.16
C THR A 177 -0.02 4.71 3.28
N ALA A 178 -0.17 3.55 2.62
CA ALA A 178 -1.33 2.69 2.80
C ALA A 178 -1.36 2.01 4.18
N GLY A 179 -0.19 1.78 4.79
CA GLY A 179 -0.07 1.35 6.18
C GLY A 179 -0.64 2.37 7.15
N LEU A 180 -0.39 3.67 6.89
CA LEU A 180 -0.98 4.74 7.67
C LEU A 180 -2.52 4.77 7.54
N ASP A 181 -3.05 4.59 6.32
CA ASP A 181 -4.50 4.52 6.11
C ASP A 181 -5.12 3.35 6.87
N LEU A 182 -4.47 2.18 6.89
CA LEU A 182 -4.92 1.04 7.67
C LEU A 182 -4.85 1.32 9.18
N CYS A 183 -3.80 1.93 9.69
CA CYS A 183 -3.70 2.31 11.11
C CYS A 183 -4.81 3.31 11.50
N LEU A 184 -5.09 4.32 10.67
CA LEU A 184 -6.21 5.24 10.89
C LEU A 184 -7.58 4.55 10.78
N HIS A 185 -7.70 3.51 9.93
CA HIS A 185 -8.89 2.68 9.85
C HIS A 185 -9.10 1.87 11.14
N LEU A 186 -8.03 1.33 11.74
CA LEU A 186 -8.11 0.67 13.05
C LEU A 186 -8.60 1.63 14.14
N VAL A 187 -8.03 2.84 14.23
CA VAL A 187 -8.50 3.87 15.16
C VAL A 187 -9.98 4.20 14.92
N ARG A 188 -10.42 4.23 13.66
CA ARG A 188 -11.82 4.47 13.29
C ARG A 188 -12.74 3.35 13.75
N ARG A 189 -12.31 2.10 13.64
CA ARG A 189 -13.06 0.92 14.14
C ARG A 189 -13.16 0.93 15.67
N ASP A 190 -12.07 1.23 16.34
CA ASP A 190 -11.95 1.09 17.79
C ASP A 190 -12.53 2.29 18.55
N LEU A 191 -12.25 3.52 18.07
CA LEU A 191 -12.57 4.78 18.76
C LEU A 191 -13.55 5.69 17.99
N GLY A 192 -13.98 5.25 16.81
CA GLY A 192 -14.94 5.96 15.97
C GLY A 192 -14.35 7.00 15.03
N ALA A 193 -15.19 7.43 14.08
CA ALA A 193 -14.79 8.31 12.98
C ALA A 193 -14.30 9.70 13.46
N HIS A 194 -14.85 10.22 14.55
CA HIS A 194 -14.46 11.53 15.05
C HIS A 194 -12.99 11.54 15.50
N VAL A 195 -12.60 10.57 16.33
CA VAL A 195 -11.22 10.43 16.85
C VAL A 195 -10.25 10.21 15.69
N ALA A 196 -10.55 9.29 14.78
CA ALA A 196 -9.70 9.04 13.61
C ALA A 196 -9.51 10.30 12.73
N ASN A 197 -10.57 11.08 12.50
CA ASN A 197 -10.48 12.32 11.73
C ASN A 197 -9.63 13.40 12.41
N GLN A 198 -9.73 13.52 13.74
CA GLN A 198 -8.90 14.45 14.50
C GLN A 198 -7.43 14.04 14.50
N LEU A 199 -7.16 12.74 14.66
CA LEU A 199 -5.80 12.21 14.56
C LEU A 199 -5.19 12.46 13.18
N ALA A 200 -5.93 12.17 12.10
CA ALA A 200 -5.50 12.42 10.72
C ALA A 200 -5.14 13.88 10.49
N ARG A 201 -5.93 14.83 11.03
CA ARG A 201 -5.61 16.28 10.97
C ARG A 201 -4.28 16.61 11.65
N ARG A 202 -3.99 16.01 12.82
CA ARG A 202 -2.71 16.20 13.53
C ARG A 202 -1.52 15.67 12.75
N MET A 203 -1.75 14.60 12.00
CA MET A 203 -0.75 13.97 11.13
C MET A 203 -0.64 14.64 9.75
N VAL A 204 -1.47 15.68 9.48
CA VAL A 204 -1.51 16.42 8.21
C VAL A 204 -1.80 15.50 7.01
N VAL A 205 -2.70 14.53 7.21
CA VAL A 205 -3.11 13.58 6.16
C VAL A 205 -4.63 13.63 5.95
N PRO A 206 -5.12 13.12 4.79
CA PRO A 206 -6.56 13.01 4.56
C PRO A 206 -7.25 12.21 5.66
N ALA A 207 -8.43 12.66 6.07
CA ALA A 207 -9.18 12.04 7.17
C ALA A 207 -9.59 10.59 6.91
N HIS A 208 -9.69 10.19 5.65
CA HIS A 208 -10.03 8.83 5.24
C HIS A 208 -9.65 8.58 3.79
N ARG A 209 -8.91 7.49 3.55
CA ARG A 209 -8.73 6.88 2.24
C ARG A 209 -9.34 5.48 2.30
N PRO A 210 -10.33 5.16 1.43
CA PRO A 210 -10.92 3.82 1.39
C PRO A 210 -9.88 2.77 1.01
N GLY A 211 -9.87 1.63 1.69
CA GLY A 211 -8.96 0.52 1.39
C GLY A 211 -9.04 0.03 -0.05
N GLY A 212 -10.23 0.08 -0.66
CA GLY A 212 -10.45 -0.28 -2.06
C GLY A 212 -9.93 0.76 -3.08
N GLN A 213 -9.26 1.84 -2.65
CA GLN A 213 -8.55 2.72 -3.58
C GLN A 213 -7.33 1.99 -4.14
N ALA A 214 -7.07 2.14 -5.45
CA ALA A 214 -5.95 1.50 -6.11
C ALA A 214 -4.60 1.98 -5.56
N GLN A 215 -3.65 1.06 -5.44
CA GLN A 215 -2.23 1.39 -5.25
C GLN A 215 -1.73 2.18 -6.48
N PHE A 216 -0.75 3.07 -6.29
CA PHE A 216 -0.03 3.70 -7.39
C PHE A 216 0.96 2.68 -7.99
N ILE A 217 0.42 1.70 -8.72
CA ILE A 217 1.25 0.72 -9.40
C ILE A 217 1.73 1.35 -10.69
N ASP A 218 3.04 1.41 -10.89
CA ASP A 218 3.58 1.67 -12.22
C ASP A 218 3.34 0.43 -13.08
N HIS A 219 2.24 0.46 -13.84
CA HIS A 219 1.90 -0.58 -14.79
C HIS A 219 2.73 -0.46 -16.08
N SER A 220 3.95 0.06 -16.00
CA SER A 220 4.89 -0.04 -17.09
C SER A 220 5.19 -1.51 -17.33
N VAL A 221 4.70 -2.01 -18.46
CA VAL A 221 4.98 -3.40 -18.89
C VAL A 221 6.47 -3.49 -19.17
N PRO A 222 7.20 -4.45 -18.57
CA PRO A 222 8.60 -4.65 -18.89
C PRO A 222 8.78 -4.76 -20.41
N ALA A 223 9.75 -4.05 -20.97
CA ALA A 223 10.07 -4.09 -22.40
C ALA A 223 10.40 -5.51 -22.91
N THR A 224 10.60 -6.46 -21.99
CA THR A 224 10.90 -7.87 -22.22
C THR A 224 9.68 -8.77 -22.09
N ASP A 225 8.44 -8.26 -22.30
CA ASP A 225 7.26 -9.14 -22.29
C ASP A 225 7.32 -10.18 -23.41
N ALA A 226 7.73 -11.39 -23.05
CA ALA A 226 7.76 -12.56 -23.95
C ALA A 226 6.37 -12.92 -24.55
N ARG A 227 5.30 -12.26 -24.12
CA ARG A 227 3.91 -12.47 -24.58
C ARG A 227 3.43 -11.45 -25.62
N GLY A 228 4.29 -10.49 -26.01
CA GLY A 228 4.03 -9.54 -27.11
C GLY A 228 3.05 -8.40 -26.80
N LEU A 229 2.71 -8.11 -25.54
CA LEU A 229 1.82 -7.01 -25.18
C LEU A 229 2.54 -5.67 -25.11
N GLY A 230 3.85 -5.65 -24.79
CA GLY A 230 4.64 -4.43 -24.61
C GLY A 230 4.46 -3.38 -25.70
N PRO A 231 4.63 -3.73 -26.99
CA PRO A 231 4.44 -2.77 -28.10
C PRO A 231 3.04 -2.20 -28.19
N VAL A 232 2.00 -2.99 -27.86
CA VAL A 232 0.60 -2.54 -27.89
C VAL A 232 0.31 -1.59 -26.76
N LEU A 233 0.83 -1.84 -25.58
CA LEU A 233 0.63 -0.99 -24.41
C LEU A 233 1.43 0.32 -24.54
N ALA A 234 2.67 0.25 -25.03
CA ALA A 234 3.45 1.44 -25.35
C ALA A 234 2.70 2.35 -26.37
N TRP A 235 2.17 1.75 -27.44
CA TRP A 235 1.34 2.49 -28.37
C TRP A 235 0.08 3.07 -27.72
N ALA A 236 -0.58 2.33 -26.82
CA ALA A 236 -1.76 2.83 -26.12
C ALA A 236 -1.43 4.06 -25.26
N LEU A 237 -0.27 4.08 -24.57
CA LEU A 237 0.20 5.23 -23.79
C LEU A 237 0.38 6.49 -24.65
N GLU A 238 0.91 6.36 -25.86
CA GLU A 238 1.06 7.48 -26.79
C GLU A 238 -0.29 7.98 -27.35
N ASN A 239 -1.33 7.13 -27.30
CA ASN A 239 -2.64 7.39 -27.89
C ASN A 239 -3.79 7.48 -26.87
N LEU A 240 -3.52 7.70 -25.59
CA LEU A 240 -4.54 7.75 -24.53
C LEU A 240 -5.65 8.77 -24.77
N HIS A 241 -5.33 9.88 -25.47
CA HIS A 241 -6.27 10.92 -25.84
C HIS A 241 -7.38 10.45 -26.82
N ARG A 242 -7.17 9.30 -27.48
CA ARG A 242 -8.12 8.73 -28.44
C ARG A 242 -9.15 7.85 -27.73
N PRO A 243 -10.34 7.64 -28.31
CA PRO A 243 -11.32 6.68 -27.82
C PRO A 243 -10.81 5.25 -28.07
N LEU A 244 -9.95 4.75 -27.16
CA LEU A 244 -9.44 3.38 -27.23
C LEU A 244 -10.40 2.42 -26.56
N THR A 245 -10.75 1.33 -27.25
CA THR A 245 -11.53 0.21 -26.75
C THR A 245 -10.62 -1.00 -26.48
N VAL A 246 -11.11 -1.95 -25.70
CA VAL A 246 -10.40 -3.22 -25.48
C VAL A 246 -10.24 -4.00 -26.79
N GLU A 247 -11.24 -3.91 -27.66
CA GLU A 247 -11.25 -4.52 -28.99
C GLU A 247 -10.15 -3.94 -29.89
N ASP A 248 -9.90 -2.63 -29.81
CA ASP A 248 -8.84 -1.99 -30.59
C ASP A 248 -7.45 -2.47 -30.13
N LEU A 249 -7.24 -2.55 -28.81
CA LEU A 249 -6.00 -3.06 -28.24
C LEU A 249 -5.79 -4.55 -28.58
N ALA A 250 -6.84 -5.35 -28.47
CA ALA A 250 -6.79 -6.78 -28.80
C ALA A 250 -6.47 -7.00 -30.29
N ARG A 251 -7.12 -6.24 -31.18
CA ARG A 251 -6.86 -6.28 -32.63
C ARG A 251 -5.42 -5.92 -32.94
N ARG A 252 -4.89 -4.88 -32.28
CA ARG A 252 -3.50 -4.45 -32.47
C ARG A 252 -2.50 -5.48 -31.94
N ALA A 253 -2.86 -6.22 -30.89
CA ALA A 253 -2.08 -7.32 -30.36
C ALA A 253 -2.19 -8.60 -31.21
N ALA A 254 -2.99 -8.62 -32.28
CA ALA A 254 -3.37 -9.80 -33.04
C ALA A 254 -3.96 -10.93 -32.16
N LEU A 255 -4.75 -10.55 -31.15
CA LEU A 255 -5.38 -11.45 -30.19
C LEU A 255 -6.92 -11.29 -30.24
N SER A 256 -7.63 -12.36 -29.81
CA SER A 256 -9.05 -12.20 -29.48
C SER A 256 -9.22 -11.32 -28.23
N PRO A 257 -10.34 -10.58 -28.09
CA PRO A 257 -10.59 -9.77 -26.87
C PRO A 257 -10.49 -10.57 -25.57
N ARG A 258 -10.97 -11.82 -25.58
CA ARG A 258 -10.87 -12.76 -24.43
C ARG A 258 -9.43 -13.09 -24.09
N THR A 259 -8.60 -13.36 -25.11
CA THR A 259 -7.18 -13.70 -24.92
C THR A 259 -6.40 -12.49 -24.45
N PHE A 260 -6.67 -11.31 -25.04
CA PHE A 260 -6.07 -10.05 -24.64
C PHE A 260 -6.42 -9.71 -23.17
N TYR A 261 -7.70 -9.81 -22.81
CA TYR A 261 -8.15 -9.58 -21.43
C TYR A 261 -7.41 -10.46 -20.43
N ARG A 262 -7.34 -11.77 -20.68
CA ARG A 262 -6.64 -12.71 -19.81
C ARG A 262 -5.16 -12.39 -19.70
N ARG A 263 -4.47 -12.24 -20.83
CA ARG A 263 -3.01 -11.96 -20.85
C ARG A 263 -2.65 -10.63 -20.19
N LEU A 264 -3.43 -9.58 -20.45
CA LEU A 264 -3.17 -8.29 -19.83
C LEU A 264 -3.40 -8.36 -18.33
N ARG A 265 -4.46 -9.04 -17.87
CA ARG A 265 -4.70 -9.23 -16.45
C ARG A 265 -3.61 -10.08 -15.78
N GLU A 266 -3.10 -11.11 -16.46
CA GLU A 266 -1.96 -11.91 -15.98
C GLU A 266 -0.67 -11.08 -15.91
N ALA A 267 -0.48 -10.11 -16.82
CA ALA A 267 0.72 -9.28 -16.89
C ALA A 267 0.69 -8.05 -15.98
N THR A 268 -0.51 -7.48 -15.73
CA THR A 268 -0.67 -6.21 -15.02
C THR A 268 -1.52 -6.29 -13.76
N GLY A 269 -2.10 -7.45 -13.45
CA GLY A 269 -3.00 -7.63 -12.31
C GLY A 269 -4.40 -7.04 -12.50
N VAL A 270 -4.58 -6.08 -13.43
CA VAL A 270 -5.84 -5.32 -13.59
C VAL A 270 -6.53 -5.63 -14.92
N THR A 271 -7.83 -5.28 -14.99
CA THR A 271 -8.56 -5.41 -16.26
C THR A 271 -8.11 -4.38 -17.29
N PRO A 272 -8.27 -4.65 -18.60
CA PRO A 272 -7.90 -3.69 -19.64
C PRO A 272 -8.55 -2.31 -19.52
N LEU A 273 -9.81 -2.26 -19.09
CA LEU A 273 -10.50 -1.00 -18.84
C LEU A 273 -9.93 -0.26 -17.64
N GLN A 274 -9.61 -0.98 -16.56
CA GLN A 274 -8.98 -0.38 -15.39
C GLN A 274 -7.57 0.10 -15.70
N TRP A 275 -6.81 -0.66 -16.47
CA TRP A 275 -5.48 -0.25 -16.93
C TRP A 275 -5.56 1.05 -17.73
N LEU A 276 -6.44 1.14 -18.75
CA LEU A 276 -6.64 2.36 -19.52
C LEU A 276 -7.06 3.55 -18.66
N LEU A 277 -7.95 3.33 -17.70
CA LEU A 277 -8.41 4.37 -16.80
C LEU A 277 -7.26 4.88 -15.90
N ASN A 278 -6.45 3.98 -15.36
CA ASN A 278 -5.30 4.33 -14.53
C ASN A 278 -4.30 5.19 -15.32
N GLN A 279 -3.97 4.79 -16.56
CA GLN A 279 -3.08 5.54 -17.43
C GLN A 279 -3.62 6.95 -17.77
N ARG A 280 -4.93 7.05 -18.05
CA ARG A 280 -5.60 8.32 -18.33
C ARG A 280 -5.61 9.25 -17.12
N ILE A 281 -5.79 8.72 -15.90
CA ILE A 281 -5.73 9.51 -14.68
C ILE A 281 -4.29 9.98 -14.43
N GLY A 282 -3.28 9.12 -14.59
CA GLY A 282 -1.87 9.52 -14.50
C GLY A 282 -1.50 10.64 -15.48
N GLN A 283 -1.97 10.53 -16.73
CA GLN A 283 -1.79 11.60 -17.72
C GLN A 283 -2.50 12.89 -17.30
N ALA A 284 -3.72 12.80 -16.75
CA ALA A 284 -4.44 13.97 -16.26
C ALA A 284 -3.70 14.64 -15.08
N GLN A 285 -3.10 13.87 -14.17
CA GLN A 285 -2.25 14.39 -13.09
C GLN A 285 -1.06 15.17 -13.66
N GLY A 286 -0.29 14.57 -14.57
CA GLY A 286 0.84 15.25 -15.21
C GLY A 286 0.44 16.55 -15.92
N LEU A 287 -0.73 16.58 -16.58
CA LEU A 287 -1.25 17.80 -17.22
C LEU A 287 -1.68 18.87 -16.18
N LEU A 288 -2.26 18.45 -15.06
CA LEU A 288 -2.66 19.36 -13.97
C LEU A 288 -1.45 19.98 -13.25
N GLU A 289 -0.36 19.21 -13.12
CA GLU A 289 0.89 19.62 -12.48
C GLU A 289 1.72 20.55 -13.35
N SER A 290 1.77 20.25 -14.66
CA SER A 290 2.71 20.92 -15.59
C SER A 290 2.06 22.03 -16.44
N THR A 291 0.73 22.20 -16.40
CA THR A 291 0.02 23.15 -17.29
C THR A 291 -1.10 23.90 -16.58
N SER A 292 -1.46 25.06 -17.14
CA SER A 292 -2.67 25.83 -16.75
C SER A 292 -3.91 25.52 -17.58
N LEU A 293 -3.92 24.40 -18.33
CA LEU A 293 -5.03 24.05 -19.21
C LEU A 293 -6.38 23.98 -18.46
N PRO A 294 -7.48 24.46 -19.06
CA PRO A 294 -8.82 24.24 -18.53
C PRO A 294 -9.12 22.75 -18.34
N LEU A 295 -9.96 22.40 -17.35
CA LEU A 295 -10.29 21.00 -17.06
C LEU A 295 -10.87 20.24 -18.25
N GLU A 296 -11.60 20.93 -19.11
CA GLU A 296 -12.13 20.38 -20.37
C GLU A 296 -10.99 19.91 -21.29
N LYS A 297 -9.94 20.71 -21.40
CA LYS A 297 -8.76 20.36 -22.21
C LYS A 297 -7.90 19.27 -21.55
N VAL A 298 -7.82 19.25 -20.23
CA VAL A 298 -7.18 18.14 -19.49
C VAL A 298 -7.96 16.83 -19.76
N ALA A 299 -9.28 16.84 -19.64
CA ALA A 299 -10.12 15.68 -19.90
C ALA A 299 -9.99 15.16 -21.34
N GLU A 300 -9.98 16.07 -22.31
CA GLU A 300 -9.79 15.74 -23.73
C GLU A 300 -8.41 15.10 -23.96
N ARG A 301 -7.34 15.74 -23.50
CA ARG A 301 -5.96 15.29 -23.73
C ARG A 301 -5.62 14.01 -22.98
N SER A 302 -6.22 13.79 -21.80
CA SER A 302 -6.06 12.55 -21.06
C SER A 302 -6.96 11.41 -21.53
N GLY A 303 -7.83 11.64 -22.50
CA GLY A 303 -8.76 10.63 -23.03
C GLY A 303 -9.94 10.31 -22.11
N LEU A 304 -10.19 11.16 -21.08
CA LEU A 304 -11.35 11.05 -20.22
C LEU A 304 -12.60 11.72 -20.80
N GLY A 305 -12.47 12.39 -21.94
CA GLY A 305 -13.52 12.95 -22.76
C GLY A 305 -14.08 14.24 -22.18
N THR A 306 -14.82 14.21 -21.08
CA THR A 306 -15.47 15.39 -20.48
C THR A 306 -14.91 15.74 -19.11
N ALA A 307 -14.98 17.03 -18.73
CA ALA A 307 -14.58 17.46 -17.40
C ALA A 307 -15.37 16.77 -16.27
N ASN A 308 -16.63 16.41 -16.50
CA ASN A 308 -17.42 15.66 -15.52
C ASN A 308 -16.88 14.24 -15.33
N ASN A 309 -16.51 13.56 -16.40
CA ASN A 309 -15.89 12.25 -16.34
C ASN A 309 -14.53 12.31 -15.65
N LEU A 310 -13.73 13.34 -15.97
CA LEU A 310 -12.47 13.61 -15.28
C LEU A 310 -12.71 13.80 -13.77
N ARG A 311 -13.63 14.68 -13.36
CA ARG A 311 -13.91 14.91 -11.93
C ARG A 311 -14.33 13.64 -11.21
N HIS A 312 -15.22 12.85 -11.83
CA HIS A 312 -15.73 11.61 -11.24
C HIS A 312 -14.60 10.58 -11.00
N HIS A 313 -13.86 10.25 -12.05
CA HIS A 313 -12.81 9.22 -11.96
C HIS A 313 -11.59 9.70 -11.17
N PHE A 314 -11.22 10.97 -11.31
CA PHE A 314 -10.12 11.56 -10.58
C PHE A 314 -10.39 11.58 -9.07
N LEU A 315 -11.55 12.06 -8.64
CA LEU A 315 -11.94 12.05 -7.23
C LEU A 315 -11.97 10.62 -6.67
N LYS A 316 -12.47 9.66 -7.44
CA LYS A 316 -12.55 8.25 -7.03
C LYS A 316 -11.16 7.61 -6.86
N GLN A 317 -10.18 7.94 -7.71
CA GLN A 317 -8.84 7.34 -7.69
C GLN A 317 -7.83 8.15 -6.86
N VAL A 318 -7.87 9.48 -6.96
CA VAL A 318 -6.88 10.37 -6.33
C VAL A 318 -7.36 10.86 -4.96
N GLY A 319 -8.67 10.81 -4.70
CA GLY A 319 -9.26 11.19 -3.41
C GLY A 319 -9.53 12.69 -3.25
N VAL A 320 -9.08 13.54 -4.19
CA VAL A 320 -9.33 14.98 -4.22
C VAL A 320 -9.84 15.44 -5.58
N SER A 321 -10.46 16.62 -5.66
CA SER A 321 -10.91 17.14 -6.94
C SER A 321 -9.72 17.54 -7.84
N PRO A 322 -9.85 17.49 -9.19
CA PRO A 322 -8.80 17.98 -10.09
C PRO A 322 -8.41 19.44 -9.83
N THR A 323 -9.36 20.26 -9.43
CA THR A 323 -9.13 21.69 -9.11
C THR A 323 -8.30 21.85 -7.84
N ASP A 324 -8.62 21.09 -6.80
CA ASP A 324 -7.88 21.12 -5.54
C ASP A 324 -6.49 20.51 -5.72
N TYR A 325 -6.38 19.43 -6.48
CA TYR A 325 -5.11 18.82 -6.84
C TYR A 325 -4.17 19.82 -7.53
N ARG A 326 -4.67 20.58 -8.53
CA ARG A 326 -3.86 21.59 -9.23
C ARG A 326 -3.32 22.67 -8.30
N ARG A 327 -4.08 23.07 -7.26
CA ARG A 327 -3.61 24.09 -6.32
C ARG A 327 -2.37 23.68 -5.52
N THR A 328 -2.12 22.39 -5.37
CA THR A 328 -0.94 21.88 -4.68
C THR A 328 0.33 21.99 -5.53
N PHE A 329 0.17 22.20 -6.85
CA PHE A 329 1.28 22.33 -7.81
C PHE A 329 1.18 23.71 -8.51
N PRO A 330 1.79 24.77 -7.96
CA PRO A 330 1.82 26.07 -8.64
C PRO A 330 2.58 25.91 -9.96
N ALA A 331 1.95 26.30 -11.06
CA ALA A 331 2.55 26.24 -12.40
C ALA A 331 3.95 26.88 -12.37
N ALA A 332 4.95 26.18 -12.89
CA ALA A 332 6.28 26.72 -13.07
C ALA A 332 6.20 27.95 -13.98
N GLY A 333 6.23 29.18 -13.45
CA GLY A 333 6.13 30.42 -14.20
C GLY A 333 5.42 31.58 -13.48
N GLY A 334 4.85 31.37 -12.30
CA GLY A 334 4.28 32.47 -11.51
C GLY A 334 5.34 33.04 -10.56
N GLU A 335 5.89 34.21 -10.87
CA GLU A 335 6.64 35.03 -9.93
C GLU A 335 5.81 35.21 -8.65
N ARG A 336 6.41 34.84 -7.52
CA ARG A 336 5.83 35.19 -6.21
C ARG A 336 5.88 36.70 -6.10
N PRO A 337 4.79 37.41 -5.81
CA PRO A 337 4.90 38.82 -5.45
C PRO A 337 5.72 38.88 -4.16
N HIS A 338 6.86 39.54 -4.24
CA HIS A 338 7.64 39.95 -3.08
C HIS A 338 6.75 40.86 -2.24
N GLY A 339 6.28 40.35 -1.11
CA GLY A 339 5.64 41.18 -0.10
C GLY A 339 6.67 42.13 0.50
N THR A 340 6.42 43.40 0.35
CA THR A 340 7.05 44.50 1.09
C THR A 340 6.60 44.49 2.56
#